data_1b5bd0ff7dcb2748a278d3fb69653f95
#
_entry.id   1b5bd0ff7dcb2748a278d3fb69653f95
#
_cell.length_a   1.000
_cell.length_b   1.000
_cell.length_c   1.000
_cell.angle_alpha   90.00
_cell.angle_beta   90.00
_cell.angle_gamma   90.00
#
_symmetry.space_group_name_H-M   'P 1'
#
loop_
_entity.id
_entity.type
_entity.pdbx_description
1 polymer ?
#
loop_
_entity_poly.entity_id
_entity_poly.type
_entity_poly.pdbx_seq_one_letter_code
_entity_poly.pdbx_strand_id
1 'polypeptide(L)'
;METVTETGTGAETQIGNPMREVKLAKVIVHINVGKSGEMLEKARRVLNEITGQKPCTKQAKRTLKEFGIREGEPIACLSTLRGERANQFLKRGLEAVSNSLKRSSFDENGNFAFGIKEHIEIPGTKYVPELGIFGMDVMGTLERRGYRIKRRRIRPSRIGKAHRVTQEDAVKFMTGTFGVQVKEA
;
A
#
# COMPACT_ATOMS: atom_id res chain seq x y z
N MET A 1 41.27 -36.10 -24.48
CA MET A 1 41.10 -34.62 -24.64
C MET A 1 39.64 -34.36 -24.92
N GLU A 2 38.85 -34.23 -23.84
CA GLU A 2 37.41 -33.92 -23.94
C GLU A 2 37.23 -32.44 -23.60
N THR A 3 36.79 -31.70 -24.58
CA THR A 3 36.46 -30.29 -24.44
C THR A 3 35.05 -30.18 -23.88
N VAL A 4 34.96 -29.78 -22.61
CA VAL A 4 33.69 -29.41 -21.92
C VAL A 4 33.25 -28.05 -22.47
N THR A 5 32.17 -28.04 -23.24
CA THR A 5 31.47 -26.84 -23.65
C THR A 5 30.55 -26.38 -22.52
N GLU A 6 30.97 -25.37 -21.78
CA GLU A 6 30.09 -24.66 -20.84
C GLU A 6 29.04 -23.84 -21.63
N THR A 7 27.81 -24.34 -21.63
CA THR A 7 26.64 -23.56 -22.07
C THR A 7 26.25 -22.59 -20.95
N GLY A 8 26.85 -21.42 -20.96
CA GLY A 8 26.43 -20.29 -20.12
C GLY A 8 25.05 -19.80 -20.57
N THR A 9 24.01 -20.18 -19.83
CA THR A 9 22.67 -19.60 -19.97
C THR A 9 22.69 -18.17 -19.41
N GLY A 10 23.19 -17.24 -20.21
CA GLY A 10 23.08 -15.81 -19.94
C GLY A 10 21.60 -15.43 -20.01
N ALA A 11 20.98 -15.21 -18.86
CA ALA A 11 19.70 -14.51 -18.79
C ALA A 11 19.93 -13.11 -19.35
N GLU A 12 19.65 -12.91 -20.64
CA GLU A 12 19.57 -11.61 -21.27
C GLU A 12 18.52 -10.81 -20.52
N THR A 13 18.97 -9.97 -19.60
CA THR A 13 18.20 -8.86 -19.04
C THR A 13 17.84 -7.98 -20.22
N GLN A 14 16.67 -8.19 -20.83
CA GLN A 14 16.10 -7.25 -21.77
C GLN A 14 16.05 -5.91 -21.06
N ILE A 15 16.94 -5.00 -21.45
CA ILE A 15 16.96 -3.62 -20.98
C ILE A 15 15.68 -2.98 -21.51
N GLY A 16 14.57 -3.29 -20.85
CA GLY A 16 13.27 -2.71 -21.16
C GLY A 16 13.34 -1.21 -20.96
N ASN A 17 12.55 -0.47 -21.72
CA ASN A 17 12.45 0.98 -21.58
C ASN A 17 12.20 1.37 -20.11
N PRO A 18 13.10 2.11 -19.44
CA PRO A 18 13.00 2.44 -18.02
C PRO A 18 11.74 3.24 -17.67
N MET A 19 11.07 3.84 -18.66
CA MET A 19 9.79 4.51 -18.48
C MET A 19 8.61 3.54 -18.30
N ARG A 20 8.76 2.28 -18.68
CA ARG A 20 7.74 1.23 -18.49
C ARG A 20 7.88 0.48 -17.17
N GLU A 21 8.96 0.68 -16.46
CA GLU A 21 9.20 0.06 -15.15
C GLU A 21 8.10 0.45 -14.15
N VAL A 22 7.52 -0.55 -13.51
CA VAL A 22 6.52 -0.37 -12.47
C VAL A 22 7.23 -0.12 -11.14
N LYS A 23 6.76 0.85 -10.36
CA LYS A 23 7.30 1.16 -9.05
C LYS A 23 6.20 1.46 -8.04
N LEU A 24 6.49 1.24 -6.78
CA LEU A 24 5.63 1.64 -5.67
C LEU A 24 5.65 3.17 -5.53
N ALA A 25 4.51 3.82 -5.76
CA ALA A 25 4.39 5.27 -5.67
C ALA A 25 4.11 5.74 -4.25
N LYS A 26 3.22 5.05 -3.56
CA LYS A 26 2.83 5.34 -2.17
C LYS A 26 2.15 4.13 -1.54
N VAL A 27 2.21 4.08 -0.21
CA VAL A 27 1.40 3.21 0.64
C VAL A 27 0.62 4.10 1.59
N ILE A 28 -0.66 3.86 1.70
CA ILE A 28 -1.55 4.55 2.64
C ILE A 28 -1.95 3.53 3.69
N VAL A 29 -1.71 3.87 4.95
CA VAL A 29 -2.17 3.10 6.10
C VAL A 29 -3.32 3.87 6.73
N HIS A 30 -4.45 3.22 6.87
CA HIS A 30 -5.69 3.83 7.33
C HIS A 30 -6.26 3.05 8.51
N ILE A 31 -6.62 3.76 9.58
CA ILE A 31 -7.35 3.22 10.72
C ILE A 31 -8.67 3.98 10.82
N ASN A 32 -9.78 3.27 10.69
CA ASN A 32 -11.11 3.83 10.84
C ASN A 32 -11.68 3.45 12.21
N VAL A 33 -11.93 4.45 13.04
CA VAL A 33 -12.50 4.28 14.39
C VAL A 33 -14.02 4.48 14.38
N GLY A 34 -14.51 5.32 13.48
CA GLY A 34 -15.94 5.63 13.34
C GLY A 34 -16.50 6.59 14.39
N LYS A 35 -15.70 6.98 15.37
CA LYS A 35 -16.08 7.95 16.44
C LYS A 35 -14.93 8.89 16.72
N SER A 36 -15.26 10.09 17.13
CA SER A 36 -14.30 11.07 17.66
C SER A 36 -13.96 10.77 19.13
N GLY A 37 -12.91 11.41 19.63
CA GLY A 37 -12.52 11.34 21.03
C GLY A 37 -11.28 10.50 21.30
N GLU A 38 -11.18 9.95 22.51
CA GLU A 38 -9.99 9.29 23.05
C GLU A 38 -9.53 8.09 22.18
N MET A 39 -10.48 7.31 21.65
CA MET A 39 -10.17 6.16 20.78
C MET A 39 -9.44 6.59 19.50
N LEU A 40 -9.82 7.72 18.92
CA LEU A 40 -9.16 8.25 17.73
C LEU A 40 -7.73 8.74 18.05
N GLU A 41 -7.53 9.35 19.21
CA GLU A 41 -6.19 9.78 19.66
C GLU A 41 -5.28 8.56 19.95
N LYS A 42 -5.82 7.49 20.52
CA LYS A 42 -5.10 6.21 20.69
C LYS A 42 -4.71 5.61 19.34
N ALA A 43 -5.65 5.52 18.39
CA ALA A 43 -5.38 5.05 17.05
C ALA A 43 -4.31 5.88 16.33
N ARG A 44 -4.34 7.20 16.53
CA ARG A 44 -3.35 8.12 15.97
C ARG A 44 -1.95 7.91 16.55
N ARG A 45 -1.84 7.61 17.86
CA ARG A 45 -0.55 7.29 18.51
C ARG A 45 -0.01 5.96 17.96
N VAL A 46 -0.83 4.92 17.87
CA VAL A 46 -0.47 3.63 17.29
C VAL A 46 0.03 3.80 15.86
N LEU A 47 -0.71 4.54 15.01
CA LEU A 47 -0.31 4.75 13.63
C LEU A 47 1.00 5.55 13.50
N ASN A 48 1.24 6.52 14.39
CA ASN A 48 2.50 7.27 14.44
C ASN A 48 3.68 6.36 14.82
N GLU A 49 3.50 5.47 15.79
CA GLU A 49 4.54 4.53 16.24
C GLU A 49 4.93 3.55 15.13
N ILE A 50 3.94 2.96 14.44
CA ILE A 50 4.16 1.96 13.39
C ILE A 50 4.79 2.57 12.14
N THR A 51 4.34 3.77 11.75
CA THR A 51 4.77 4.40 10.49
C THR A 51 5.95 5.38 10.65
N GLY A 52 6.24 5.81 11.88
CA GLY A 52 7.24 6.85 12.16
C GLY A 52 6.91 8.20 11.52
N GLN A 53 5.64 8.43 11.17
CA GLN A 53 5.17 9.65 10.51
C GLN A 53 3.88 10.15 11.15
N LYS A 54 3.78 11.48 11.38
CA LYS A 54 2.59 12.11 11.97
C LYS A 54 1.35 11.83 11.10
N PRO A 55 0.34 11.14 11.66
CA PRO A 55 -0.88 10.83 10.91
C PRO A 55 -1.76 12.07 10.69
N CYS A 56 -2.52 12.02 9.60
CA CYS A 56 -3.55 13.00 9.28
C CYS A 56 -4.92 12.46 9.71
N THR A 57 -5.70 13.25 10.42
CA THR A 57 -7.09 12.91 10.73
C THR A 57 -8.00 13.15 9.54
N LYS A 58 -9.00 12.29 9.38
CA LYS A 58 -10.05 12.42 8.35
C LYS A 58 -11.39 12.68 9.00
N GLN A 59 -12.08 13.67 8.45
CA GLN A 59 -13.41 14.08 8.88
C GLN A 59 -14.49 13.40 8.04
N ALA A 60 -15.65 13.19 8.65
CA ALA A 60 -16.85 12.71 7.97
C ALA A 60 -17.31 13.72 6.93
N LYS A 61 -17.63 13.25 5.74
CA LYS A 61 -18.13 14.08 4.63
C LYS A 61 -19.64 14.35 4.70
N ARG A 62 -20.37 13.55 5.43
CA ARG A 62 -21.84 13.60 5.56
C ARG A 62 -22.23 13.17 6.96
N THR A 63 -23.38 13.68 7.43
CA THR A 63 -24.01 13.21 8.65
C THR A 63 -24.72 11.88 8.39
N LEU A 64 -24.39 10.87 9.19
CA LEU A 64 -25.00 9.54 9.17
C LEU A 64 -25.62 9.26 10.54
N LYS A 65 -26.94 9.46 10.66
CA LYS A 65 -27.67 9.31 11.93
C LYS A 65 -27.60 7.90 12.49
N GLU A 66 -27.63 6.89 11.63
CA GLU A 66 -27.54 5.47 11.98
C GLU A 66 -26.25 5.10 12.73
N PHE A 67 -25.14 5.76 12.39
CA PHE A 67 -23.83 5.57 13.04
C PHE A 67 -23.52 6.64 14.09
N GLY A 68 -24.41 7.60 14.31
CA GLY A 68 -24.17 8.71 15.24
C GLY A 68 -23.06 9.67 14.81
N ILE A 69 -22.72 9.71 13.51
CA ILE A 69 -21.64 10.51 12.96
C ILE A 69 -22.19 11.82 12.40
N ARG A 70 -21.58 12.95 12.74
CA ARG A 70 -21.90 14.28 12.21
C ARG A 70 -20.89 14.69 11.12
N GLU A 71 -21.36 15.47 10.16
CA GLU A 71 -20.48 16.09 9.15
C GLU A 71 -19.40 16.94 9.83
N GLY A 72 -18.14 16.81 9.34
CA GLY A 72 -16.98 17.50 9.92
C GLY A 72 -16.37 16.80 11.12
N GLU A 73 -17.00 15.79 11.69
CA GLU A 73 -16.47 15.05 12.83
C GLU A 73 -15.25 14.19 12.43
N PRO A 74 -14.13 14.23 13.19
CA PRO A 74 -12.97 13.40 12.92
C PRO A 74 -13.27 11.94 13.31
N ILE A 75 -13.23 11.03 12.34
CA ILE A 75 -13.63 9.61 12.50
C ILE A 75 -12.54 8.62 12.19
N ALA A 76 -11.48 9.05 11.50
CA ALA A 76 -10.41 8.16 11.06
C ALA A 76 -9.05 8.88 11.05
N CYS A 77 -7.99 8.10 11.03
CA CYS A 77 -6.63 8.60 10.83
C CYS A 77 -5.94 7.83 9.71
N LEU A 78 -5.07 8.49 8.98
CA LEU A 78 -4.27 7.90 7.93
C LEU A 78 -2.85 8.45 7.88
N SER A 79 -1.92 7.63 7.42
CA SER A 79 -0.56 8.00 7.09
C SER A 79 -0.25 7.63 5.65
N THR A 80 0.46 8.50 4.93
CA THR A 80 0.87 8.24 3.53
C THR A 80 2.37 8.11 3.47
N LEU A 81 2.85 6.91 3.21
CA LEU A 81 4.26 6.57 3.12
C LEU A 81 4.73 6.59 1.66
N ARG A 82 5.97 7.00 1.43
CA ARG A 82 6.61 7.04 0.11
C ARG A 82 8.07 6.62 0.20
N GLY A 83 8.63 6.23 -0.95
CA GLY A 83 10.03 5.83 -1.06
C GLY A 83 10.37 4.63 -0.19
N GLU A 84 11.55 4.65 0.43
CA GLU A 84 12.06 3.54 1.23
C GLU A 84 11.18 3.17 2.42
N ARG A 85 10.60 4.17 3.09
CA ARG A 85 9.66 3.94 4.21
C ARG A 85 8.42 3.15 3.77
N ALA A 86 7.92 3.40 2.55
CA ALA A 86 6.78 2.66 2.01
C ALA A 86 7.16 1.20 1.74
N ASN A 87 8.35 0.94 1.19
CA ASN A 87 8.84 -0.41 0.92
C ASN A 87 9.03 -1.21 2.21
N GLN A 88 9.67 -0.60 3.22
CA GLN A 88 9.90 -1.23 4.53
C GLN A 88 8.60 -1.55 5.26
N PHE A 89 7.66 -0.60 5.27
CA PHE A 89 6.35 -0.83 5.87
C PHE A 89 5.58 -1.93 5.14
N LEU A 90 5.59 -1.90 3.80
CA LEU A 90 4.87 -2.88 3.00
C LEU A 90 5.39 -4.31 3.22
N LYS A 91 6.71 -4.50 3.33
CA LYS A 91 7.29 -5.81 3.67
C LYS A 91 6.74 -6.33 4.99
N ARG A 92 6.82 -5.53 6.07
CA ARG A 92 6.28 -5.90 7.38
C ARG A 92 4.77 -6.16 7.37
N GLY A 93 4.01 -5.33 6.65
CA GLY A 93 2.56 -5.49 6.52
C GLY A 93 2.15 -6.75 5.75
N LEU A 94 2.93 -7.16 4.75
CA LEU A 94 2.71 -8.40 4.02
C LEU A 94 3.05 -9.63 4.86
N GLU A 95 4.10 -9.57 5.67
CA GLU A 95 4.43 -10.63 6.63
C GLU A 95 3.27 -10.89 7.60
N ALA A 96 2.61 -9.83 8.10
CA ALA A 96 1.43 -9.95 8.96
C ALA A 96 0.26 -10.69 8.28
N VAL A 97 0.16 -10.63 6.94
CA VAL A 97 -0.87 -11.34 6.14
C VAL A 97 -0.31 -12.63 5.51
N SER A 98 0.80 -13.17 6.06
CA SER A 98 1.46 -14.39 5.57
C SER A 98 1.82 -14.34 4.08
N ASN A 99 2.15 -13.16 3.55
CA ASN A 99 2.48 -12.89 2.15
C ASN A 99 1.44 -13.42 1.13
N SER A 100 0.17 -13.47 1.52
CA SER A 100 -0.90 -14.02 0.70
C SER A 100 -1.98 -12.99 0.44
N LEU A 101 -2.22 -12.64 -0.82
CA LEU A 101 -3.28 -11.71 -1.24
C LEU A 101 -4.24 -12.40 -2.21
N LYS A 102 -5.50 -11.97 -2.21
CA LYS A 102 -6.49 -12.42 -3.19
C LYS A 102 -6.33 -11.62 -4.48
N ARG A 103 -6.62 -12.23 -5.63
CA ARG A 103 -6.63 -11.51 -6.91
C ARG A 103 -7.63 -10.35 -6.92
N SER A 104 -8.76 -10.49 -6.22
CA SER A 104 -9.77 -9.43 -6.03
C SER A 104 -9.27 -8.22 -5.24
N SER A 105 -8.15 -8.34 -4.51
CA SER A 105 -7.51 -7.21 -3.81
C SER A 105 -6.79 -6.23 -4.75
N PHE A 106 -6.68 -6.55 -6.02
CA PHE A 106 -6.02 -5.73 -7.04
C PHE A 106 -7.04 -5.06 -7.94
N ASP A 107 -6.90 -3.76 -8.12
CA ASP A 107 -7.72 -2.92 -9.01
C ASP A 107 -7.18 -2.92 -10.45
N GLU A 108 -8.04 -2.63 -11.42
CA GLU A 108 -7.69 -2.48 -12.85
C GLU A 108 -6.60 -1.42 -13.13
N ASN A 109 -6.41 -0.48 -12.23
CA ASN A 109 -5.44 0.62 -12.36
C ASN A 109 -4.11 0.37 -11.63
N GLY A 110 -3.84 -0.87 -11.19
CA GLY A 110 -2.62 -1.22 -10.50
C GLY A 110 -2.57 -0.78 -9.04
N ASN A 111 -3.72 -0.49 -8.42
CA ASN A 111 -3.79 -0.32 -6.97
C ASN A 111 -4.06 -1.67 -6.32
N PHE A 112 -3.66 -1.80 -5.06
CA PHE A 112 -4.00 -2.96 -4.26
C PHE A 112 -4.34 -2.55 -2.83
N ALA A 113 -5.16 -3.35 -2.16
CA ALA A 113 -5.54 -3.11 -0.78
C ALA A 113 -5.68 -4.43 -0.02
N PHE A 114 -5.28 -4.42 1.25
CA PHE A 114 -5.51 -5.54 2.17
C PHE A 114 -5.70 -5.02 3.59
N GLY A 115 -6.43 -5.77 4.39
CA GLY A 115 -6.68 -5.46 5.80
C GLY A 115 -5.77 -6.28 6.71
N ILE A 116 -5.32 -5.67 7.79
CA ILE A 116 -4.63 -6.31 8.91
C ILE A 116 -5.59 -6.23 10.09
N LYS A 117 -5.94 -7.37 10.67
CA LYS A 117 -6.93 -7.44 11.75
C LYS A 117 -6.44 -6.76 13.01
N GLU A 118 -5.19 -6.99 13.36
CA GLU A 118 -4.57 -6.48 14.56
C GLU A 118 -3.20 -5.86 14.24
N HIS A 119 -2.95 -4.64 14.71
CA HIS A 119 -1.68 -3.97 14.48
C HIS A 119 -0.49 -4.71 15.11
N ILE A 120 -0.73 -5.59 16.08
CA ILE A 120 0.27 -6.39 16.78
C ILE A 120 0.88 -7.45 15.86
N GLU A 121 0.14 -7.91 14.85
CA GLU A 121 0.61 -8.88 13.85
C GLU A 121 1.79 -8.34 13.01
N ILE A 122 1.98 -7.01 13.00
CA ILE A 122 3.07 -6.39 12.24
C ILE A 122 4.40 -6.58 13.00
N PRO A 123 5.41 -7.21 12.39
CA PRO A 123 6.71 -7.40 13.00
C PRO A 123 7.34 -6.09 13.48
N GLY A 124 7.86 -6.10 14.72
CA GLY A 124 8.48 -4.94 15.34
C GLY A 124 7.50 -3.97 16.03
N THR A 125 6.21 -4.29 16.10
CA THR A 125 5.23 -3.52 16.86
C THR A 125 5.13 -4.06 18.30
N LYS A 126 5.10 -3.16 19.28
CA LYS A 126 4.91 -3.50 20.68
C LYS A 126 3.46 -3.35 21.09
N TYR A 127 2.96 -4.31 21.85
CA TYR A 127 1.65 -4.18 22.47
C TYR A 127 1.71 -3.21 23.66
N VAL A 128 0.89 -2.19 23.63
CA VAL A 128 0.70 -1.25 24.73
C VAL A 128 -0.75 -1.34 25.21
N PRO A 129 -1.02 -1.91 26.40
CA PRO A 129 -2.40 -2.14 26.90
C PRO A 129 -3.25 -0.89 26.96
N GLU A 130 -2.65 0.26 27.24
CA GLU A 130 -3.35 1.56 27.31
C GLU A 130 -3.92 2.03 25.96
N LEU A 131 -3.27 1.65 24.86
CA LEU A 131 -3.69 2.06 23.52
C LEU A 131 -4.78 1.15 22.94
N GLY A 132 -4.79 -0.15 23.34
CA GLY A 132 -5.74 -1.13 22.81
C GLY A 132 -5.32 -1.70 21.45
N ILE A 133 -6.17 -2.53 20.87
CA ILE A 133 -5.95 -3.23 19.60
C ILE A 133 -6.74 -2.51 18.51
N PHE A 134 -6.07 -2.22 17.37
CA PHE A 134 -6.69 -1.61 16.20
C PHE A 134 -6.41 -2.42 14.95
N GLY A 135 -7.45 -2.63 14.15
CA GLY A 135 -7.31 -3.08 12.78
C GLY A 135 -6.95 -1.93 11.85
N MET A 136 -6.34 -2.24 10.71
CA MET A 136 -5.95 -1.24 9.74
C MET A 136 -6.07 -1.74 8.31
N ASP A 137 -6.34 -0.80 7.41
CA ASP A 137 -6.34 -1.03 5.97
C ASP A 137 -5.04 -0.48 5.36
N VAL A 138 -4.38 -1.30 4.57
CA VAL A 138 -3.17 -0.94 3.85
C VAL A 138 -3.49 -0.88 2.36
N MET A 139 -3.31 0.29 1.76
CA MET A 139 -3.57 0.53 0.35
C MET A 139 -2.28 0.95 -0.34
N GLY A 140 -1.92 0.24 -1.40
CA GLY A 140 -0.75 0.56 -2.23
C GLY A 140 -1.14 1.04 -3.63
N THR A 141 -0.36 1.96 -4.16
CA THR A 141 -0.52 2.46 -5.53
C THR A 141 0.77 2.23 -6.30
N LEU A 142 0.67 1.52 -7.42
CA LEU A 142 1.77 1.31 -8.33
C LEU A 142 1.67 2.29 -9.51
N GLU A 143 2.81 2.78 -9.95
CA GLU A 143 2.89 3.73 -11.06
C GLU A 143 4.10 3.44 -11.93
N ARG A 144 4.00 3.73 -13.23
CA ARG A 144 5.16 3.82 -14.13
C ARG A 144 5.76 5.22 -14.07
N ARG A 145 6.99 5.38 -14.48
CA ARG A 145 7.62 6.70 -14.60
C ARG A 145 6.80 7.57 -15.58
N GLY A 146 6.80 8.88 -15.40
CA GLY A 146 6.08 9.81 -16.26
C GLY A 146 4.66 10.19 -15.78
N TYR A 147 4.13 9.61 -14.70
CA TYR A 147 2.80 9.95 -14.17
C TYR A 147 2.67 11.40 -13.65
N ARG A 148 3.78 12.14 -13.59
CA ARG A 148 3.77 13.56 -13.22
C ARG A 148 2.91 14.41 -14.16
N ILE A 149 2.78 14.05 -15.44
CA ILE A 149 1.95 14.80 -16.43
C ILE A 149 0.49 14.90 -15.98
N LYS A 150 -0.04 13.90 -15.26
CA LYS A 150 -1.40 13.90 -14.70
C LYS A 150 -1.56 14.85 -13.51
N ARG A 151 -0.46 15.12 -12.77
CA ARG A 151 -0.49 15.83 -11.47
C ARG A 151 0.06 17.25 -11.53
N ARG A 152 0.79 17.60 -12.60
CA ARG A 152 1.36 18.94 -12.74
C ARG A 152 0.25 19.99 -12.88
N ARG A 153 0.51 21.17 -12.34
CA ARG A 153 -0.46 22.28 -12.37
C ARG A 153 -0.61 22.88 -13.79
N ILE A 154 0.52 23.02 -14.50
CA ILE A 154 0.57 23.65 -15.82
C ILE A 154 0.46 22.57 -16.89
N ARG A 155 -0.45 22.71 -17.83
CA ARG A 155 -0.72 21.79 -18.96
C ARG A 155 -0.85 20.32 -18.50
N PRO A 156 -1.79 20.00 -17.57
CA PRO A 156 -2.03 18.61 -17.18
C PRO A 156 -2.51 17.83 -18.42
N SER A 157 -2.09 16.57 -18.54
CA SER A 157 -2.50 15.68 -19.61
C SER A 157 -2.87 14.30 -19.07
N ARG A 158 -3.70 13.57 -19.80
CA ARG A 158 -4.07 12.20 -19.45
C ARG A 158 -2.95 11.24 -19.84
N ILE A 159 -2.78 10.18 -19.06
CA ILE A 159 -1.85 9.10 -19.38
C ILE A 159 -2.50 8.19 -20.43
N GLY A 160 -1.77 7.89 -21.49
CA GLY A 160 -2.21 6.96 -22.53
C GLY A 160 -2.57 5.58 -21.98
N LYS A 161 -3.55 4.90 -22.58
CA LYS A 161 -4.01 3.58 -22.11
C LYS A 161 -2.86 2.55 -22.05
N ALA A 162 -1.99 2.51 -23.05
CA ALA A 162 -0.84 1.59 -23.12
C ALA A 162 0.24 1.83 -22.04
N HIS A 163 0.25 3.01 -21.39
CA HIS A 163 1.21 3.33 -20.34
C HIS A 163 0.64 3.17 -18.93
N ARG A 164 -0.63 2.86 -18.79
CA ARG A 164 -1.23 2.59 -17.48
C ARG A 164 -0.75 1.24 -16.96
N VAL A 165 -0.65 1.14 -15.64
CA VAL A 165 -0.40 -0.13 -14.96
C VAL A 165 -1.70 -0.91 -14.98
N THR A 166 -1.63 -2.17 -15.39
CA THR A 166 -2.76 -3.11 -15.37
C THR A 166 -2.75 -3.96 -14.09
N GLN A 167 -3.84 -4.67 -13.83
CA GLN A 167 -3.92 -5.62 -12.72
C GLN A 167 -2.82 -6.69 -12.83
N GLU A 168 -2.56 -7.20 -14.04
CA GLU A 168 -1.52 -8.21 -14.27
C GLU A 168 -0.11 -7.68 -13.99
N ASP A 169 0.17 -6.43 -14.40
CA ASP A 169 1.44 -5.77 -14.08
C ASP A 169 1.64 -5.63 -12.57
N ALA A 170 0.55 -5.32 -11.85
CA ALA A 170 0.57 -5.18 -10.40
C ALA A 170 0.84 -6.52 -9.71
N VAL A 171 0.19 -7.60 -10.15
CA VAL A 171 0.42 -8.95 -9.64
C VAL A 171 1.86 -9.38 -9.90
N LYS A 172 2.38 -9.22 -11.13
CA LYS A 172 3.77 -9.53 -11.47
C LYS A 172 4.77 -8.77 -10.61
N PHE A 173 4.52 -7.48 -10.39
CA PHE A 173 5.38 -6.63 -9.55
C PHE A 173 5.39 -7.12 -8.09
N MET A 174 4.22 -7.41 -7.51
CA MET A 174 4.11 -7.85 -6.12
C MET A 174 4.72 -9.24 -5.92
N THR A 175 4.52 -10.16 -6.86
CA THR A 175 5.14 -11.49 -6.81
C THR A 175 6.66 -11.41 -6.96
N GLY A 176 7.16 -10.64 -7.94
CA GLY A 176 8.60 -10.53 -8.21
C GLY A 176 9.39 -9.74 -7.16
N THR A 177 8.81 -8.66 -6.60
CA THR A 177 9.54 -7.76 -5.69
C THR A 177 9.34 -8.13 -4.21
N PHE A 178 8.15 -8.58 -3.84
CA PHE A 178 7.79 -8.84 -2.44
C PHE A 178 7.50 -10.33 -2.15
N GLY A 179 7.56 -11.21 -3.15
CA GLY A 179 7.32 -12.65 -2.98
C GLY A 179 5.88 -12.99 -2.57
N VAL A 180 4.90 -12.14 -2.95
CA VAL A 180 3.50 -12.33 -2.59
C VAL A 180 2.87 -13.48 -3.38
N GLN A 181 2.20 -14.40 -2.68
CA GLN A 181 1.37 -15.43 -3.29
C GLN A 181 -0.02 -14.89 -3.57
N VAL A 182 -0.43 -14.90 -4.84
CA VAL A 182 -1.77 -14.46 -5.23
C VAL A 182 -2.69 -15.66 -5.33
N LYS A 183 -3.71 -15.71 -4.47
CA LYS A 183 -4.75 -16.74 -4.50
C LYS A 183 -5.84 -16.30 -5.47
N GLU A 184 -6.23 -17.20 -6.35
CA GLU A 184 -7.46 -17.06 -7.10
C GLU A 184 -8.63 -17.20 -6.12
N ALA A 185 -9.64 -16.33 -6.26
CA ALA A 185 -10.80 -16.30 -5.34
C ALA A 185 -11.76 -17.44 -5.66
#